data_3d16ff3df418e78d39d56816a888947b
#
_entry.id   3d16ff3df418e78d39d56816a888947b
#
_cell.length_a   1.000
_cell.length_b   1.000
_cell.length_c   1.000
_cell.angle_alpha   90.00
_cell.angle_beta   90.00
_cell.angle_gamma   90.00
#
_symmetry.space_group_name_H-M   'P 1'
#
loop_
_entity.id
_entity.type
_entity.pdbx_description
1 polymer ?
#
loop_
_entity_poly.entity_id
_entity_poly.type
_entity_poly.pdbx_seq_one_letter_code
_entity_poly.pdbx_strand_id
1 'polypeptide(L)'
;VSKTKAKSKDQAKDQVKVTFLGGLGEIGRNCACVEVEGKIMLIDCGIMFPELDMLGIDLVLPDFTYLRQNADRIIGCIATHGHEDHVGGLNFLLRELSFPIYGSALTLGLARNRIEEAGLLDRTEFIVVQDGERRRIGPFDIEFIPVTHSVPHGMATAFHTPQGVILHTGDFKLDLTPVDGRLTDLARIGSISSNEGIRLLLSDSTNAEEHGHAASETTVGAVRYEGRRIITTCFASHIHRVQQIADAAISFDRVIATMGMSMKKNVRMAREMGLLTIPESRLMDIADVGDMAPEKVCIISTGSQGEPMSALSLMAANENRWINLSERDVVIMSSHPIPGNETDVSKVINGLVRMGAEVVHSGISDVHASGHAKSEDLKMFLSIARPEYFVPVHGEYRHLAAHAKLARQMGVAAKNILLCTDGDQIVLDADGMRPNAQVPAGYLYVDGILGDVGTGVLRDRRVLADEGVVVVIVAVNVETGEMILGPEIITRGWIHAPEAEDLLDECAKRVRESIADLFRNGATDIENIQRVVRRTAGRFVSDKTKRRPMIVPVVMEA
;
A
#
# COMPACT_ATOMS: atom_id res chain seq x y z
N VAL A 1 -28.70 -41.81 -1.88
CA VAL A 1 -27.94 -40.87 -1.01
C VAL A 1 -26.44 -40.97 -1.23
N SER A 2 -25.90 -42.18 -1.60
CA SER A 2 -24.45 -42.42 -1.81
C SER A 2 -23.90 -41.88 -3.14
N LYS A 3 -24.68 -41.91 -4.24
CA LYS A 3 -24.26 -41.43 -5.56
C LYS A 3 -24.23 -39.90 -5.69
N THR A 4 -25.02 -39.18 -4.90
CA THR A 4 -25.04 -37.71 -4.90
C THR A 4 -23.86 -37.12 -4.13
N LYS A 5 -23.41 -37.78 -3.05
CA LYS A 5 -22.21 -37.35 -2.28
C LYS A 5 -20.89 -37.64 -3.02
N ALA A 6 -20.82 -38.66 -3.86
CA ALA A 6 -19.63 -38.94 -4.67
C ALA A 6 -19.49 -37.92 -5.82
N LYS A 7 -20.59 -37.60 -6.53
CA LYS A 7 -20.55 -36.53 -7.57
C LYS A 7 -20.16 -35.16 -7.02
N SER A 8 -20.55 -34.80 -5.80
CA SER A 8 -20.17 -33.51 -5.20
C SER A 8 -18.70 -33.44 -4.76
N LYS A 9 -18.08 -34.61 -4.42
CA LYS A 9 -16.64 -34.65 -4.07
C LYS A 9 -15.73 -34.65 -5.30
N ASP A 10 -16.15 -35.29 -6.40
CA ASP A 10 -15.37 -35.28 -7.65
C ASP A 10 -15.47 -33.89 -8.34
N GLN A 11 -16.66 -33.27 -8.34
CA GLN A 11 -16.80 -31.88 -8.87
C GLN A 11 -15.98 -30.85 -8.11
N ALA A 12 -15.76 -31.03 -6.80
CA ALA A 12 -14.92 -30.13 -6.01
C ALA A 12 -13.42 -30.25 -6.30
N LYS A 13 -12.98 -31.40 -6.83
CA LYS A 13 -11.57 -31.61 -7.21
C LYS A 13 -11.18 -30.95 -8.54
N ASP A 14 -12.17 -30.74 -9.41
CA ASP A 14 -11.94 -30.19 -10.75
C ASP A 14 -12.14 -28.67 -10.84
N GLN A 15 -12.40 -27.99 -9.72
CA GLN A 15 -12.59 -26.56 -9.69
C GLN A 15 -11.32 -25.82 -9.26
N VAL A 16 -11.05 -24.69 -9.91
CA VAL A 16 -10.06 -23.72 -9.46
C VAL A 16 -10.80 -22.51 -8.93
N LYS A 17 -10.36 -21.99 -7.79
CA LYS A 17 -10.91 -20.74 -7.24
C LYS A 17 -9.84 -19.67 -7.19
N VAL A 18 -10.25 -18.43 -7.45
CA VAL A 18 -9.41 -17.26 -7.23
C VAL A 18 -10.15 -16.34 -6.27
N THR A 19 -9.46 -15.94 -5.21
CA THR A 19 -10.03 -15.08 -4.15
C THR A 19 -9.17 -13.82 -4.05
N PHE A 20 -9.80 -12.66 -4.05
CA PHE A 20 -9.12 -11.38 -3.96
C PHE A 20 -9.28 -10.82 -2.54
N LEU A 21 -8.15 -10.58 -1.85
CA LEU A 21 -8.13 -10.10 -0.47
C LEU A 21 -7.66 -8.65 -0.35
N GLY A 22 -7.15 -8.08 -1.44
CA GLY A 22 -6.68 -6.71 -1.53
C GLY A 22 -6.18 -6.36 -2.93
N GLY A 23 -6.11 -5.05 -3.24
CA GLY A 23 -5.61 -4.53 -4.51
C GLY A 23 -6.66 -4.33 -5.60
N LEU A 24 -7.94 -4.48 -5.30
CA LEU A 24 -9.02 -4.24 -6.26
C LEU A 24 -9.87 -3.02 -5.85
N GLY A 25 -9.83 -2.00 -6.68
CA GLY A 25 -10.52 -0.72 -6.43
C GLY A 25 -9.66 0.29 -5.67
N GLU A 26 -8.42 -0.04 -5.40
CA GLU A 26 -7.41 0.78 -4.71
C GLU A 26 -6.01 0.48 -5.25
N ILE A 27 -5.01 1.24 -4.81
CA ILE A 27 -3.60 0.97 -5.09
C ILE A 27 -2.92 0.57 -3.78
N GLY A 28 -2.39 -0.65 -3.74
CA GLY A 28 -1.74 -1.23 -2.56
C GLY A 28 -2.46 -2.46 -2.02
N ARG A 29 -1.95 -3.02 -0.94
CA ARG A 29 -2.48 -4.22 -0.26
C ARG A 29 -2.68 -5.43 -1.16
N ASN A 30 -1.91 -5.56 -2.25
CA ASN A 30 -2.10 -6.64 -3.20
C ASN A 30 -2.00 -8.00 -2.49
N CYS A 31 -3.08 -8.76 -2.54
CA CYS A 31 -3.16 -10.09 -1.96
C CYS A 31 -4.26 -10.89 -2.65
N ALA A 32 -3.89 -11.97 -3.30
CA ALA A 32 -4.83 -12.89 -3.93
C ALA A 32 -4.49 -14.35 -3.58
N CYS A 33 -5.44 -15.24 -3.77
CA CYS A 33 -5.28 -16.67 -3.55
C CYS A 33 -5.75 -17.45 -4.77
N VAL A 34 -4.96 -18.44 -5.17
CA VAL A 34 -5.40 -19.47 -6.12
C VAL A 34 -5.58 -20.78 -5.35
N GLU A 35 -6.74 -21.41 -5.47
CA GLU A 35 -7.06 -22.70 -4.83
C GLU A 35 -7.21 -23.79 -5.88
N VAL A 36 -6.41 -24.85 -5.74
CA VAL A 36 -6.44 -26.06 -6.56
C VAL A 36 -6.46 -27.26 -5.63
N GLU A 37 -7.37 -28.22 -5.86
CA GLU A 37 -7.52 -29.44 -5.04
C GLU A 37 -7.59 -29.18 -3.52
N GLY A 38 -8.17 -28.06 -3.12
CA GLY A 38 -8.32 -27.68 -1.72
C GLY A 38 -7.05 -27.11 -1.07
N LYS A 39 -5.95 -26.95 -1.81
CA LYS A 39 -4.74 -26.23 -1.36
C LYS A 39 -4.73 -24.80 -1.91
N ILE A 40 -4.13 -23.91 -1.17
CA ILE A 40 -4.10 -22.47 -1.45
C ILE A 40 -2.65 -22.04 -1.67
N MET A 41 -2.43 -21.32 -2.77
CA MET A 41 -1.22 -20.57 -3.05
C MET A 41 -1.58 -19.07 -3.01
N LEU A 42 -0.89 -18.30 -2.18
CA LEU A 42 -1.00 -16.85 -2.17
C LEU A 42 -0.21 -16.25 -3.34
N ILE A 43 -0.71 -15.13 -3.85
CA ILE A 43 0.00 -14.23 -4.75
C ILE A 43 0.08 -12.90 -4.02
N ASP A 44 1.27 -12.52 -3.60
CA ASP A 44 1.60 -11.32 -2.84
C ASP A 44 0.91 -11.21 -1.47
N CYS A 45 1.42 -10.33 -0.65
CA CYS A 45 0.82 -9.85 0.59
C CYS A 45 1.44 -8.47 0.87
N GLY A 46 0.83 -7.45 0.32
CA GLY A 46 1.31 -6.09 0.35
C GLY A 46 0.72 -5.23 1.47
N ILE A 47 1.21 -4.00 1.54
CA ILE A 47 0.62 -2.93 2.36
C ILE A 47 0.02 -1.85 1.47
N MET A 48 -0.83 -1.03 2.06
CA MET A 48 -1.25 0.26 1.51
C MET A 48 -0.86 1.36 2.50
N PHE A 49 -0.43 2.51 2.00
CA PHE A 49 -0.26 3.70 2.82
C PHE A 49 -1.62 4.27 3.20
N PRO A 50 -1.77 4.79 4.44
CA PRO A 50 -3.06 5.31 4.89
C PRO A 50 -3.48 6.55 4.11
N GLU A 51 -4.77 6.69 3.88
CA GLU A 51 -5.36 7.92 3.34
C GLU A 51 -5.41 9.03 4.40
N LEU A 52 -5.59 10.27 3.96
CA LEU A 52 -5.58 11.46 4.84
C LEU A 52 -6.62 11.41 5.98
N ASP A 53 -7.67 10.66 5.81
CA ASP A 53 -8.75 10.49 6.79
C ASP A 53 -8.51 9.33 7.77
N MET A 54 -7.45 8.54 7.58
CA MET A 54 -7.02 7.45 8.45
C MET A 54 -6.05 7.96 9.52
N LEU A 55 -6.54 8.85 10.40
CA LEU A 55 -5.73 9.59 11.36
C LEU A 55 -4.95 8.66 12.31
N GLY A 56 -3.62 8.84 12.36
CA GLY A 56 -2.72 8.11 13.22
C GLY A 56 -2.53 6.64 12.83
N ILE A 57 -2.82 6.27 11.59
CA ILE A 57 -2.51 4.97 11.03
C ILE A 57 -1.18 5.06 10.27
N ASP A 58 -0.29 4.11 10.51
CA ASP A 58 1.01 4.05 9.84
C ASP A 58 0.93 3.29 8.52
N LEU A 59 0.14 2.21 8.49
CA LEU A 59 -0.07 1.40 7.29
C LEU A 59 -1.37 0.58 7.39
N VAL A 60 -1.83 0.11 6.23
CA VAL A 60 -3.04 -0.72 6.11
C VAL A 60 -2.67 -2.06 5.47
N LEU A 61 -3.17 -3.14 6.05
CA LEU A 61 -2.95 -4.52 5.61
C LEU A 61 -4.23 -5.14 5.06
N PRO A 62 -4.13 -6.20 4.24
CA PRO A 62 -5.26 -7.06 3.94
C PRO A 62 -5.86 -7.67 5.21
N ASP A 63 -7.16 -7.92 5.21
CA ASP A 63 -7.79 -8.70 6.29
C ASP A 63 -7.35 -10.17 6.22
N PHE A 64 -6.61 -10.60 7.23
CA PHE A 64 -6.09 -11.97 7.31
C PHE A 64 -7.12 -13.01 7.78
N THR A 65 -8.37 -12.62 8.02
CA THR A 65 -9.42 -13.52 8.54
C THR A 65 -9.62 -14.74 7.65
N TYR A 66 -9.72 -14.56 6.33
CA TYR A 66 -9.84 -15.67 5.39
C TYR A 66 -8.61 -16.59 5.43
N LEU A 67 -7.41 -16.03 5.52
CA LEU A 67 -6.15 -16.80 5.58
C LEU A 67 -6.04 -17.58 6.88
N ARG A 68 -6.41 -16.97 8.03
CA ARG A 68 -6.46 -17.66 9.33
C ARG A 68 -7.41 -18.84 9.32
N GLN A 69 -8.59 -18.69 8.72
CA GLN A 69 -9.61 -19.75 8.61
C GLN A 69 -9.16 -20.92 7.73
N ASN A 70 -8.18 -20.71 6.84
CA ASN A 70 -7.68 -21.67 5.88
C ASN A 70 -6.19 -21.99 6.05
N ALA A 71 -5.61 -21.72 7.21
CA ALA A 71 -4.18 -21.81 7.48
C ALA A 71 -3.56 -23.17 7.10
N ASP A 72 -4.25 -24.27 7.40
CA ASP A 72 -3.82 -25.66 7.09
C ASP A 72 -3.82 -26.01 5.60
N ARG A 73 -4.43 -25.16 4.79
CA ARG A 73 -4.55 -25.33 3.34
C ARG A 73 -3.52 -24.50 2.57
N ILE A 74 -2.93 -23.49 3.20
CA ILE A 74 -1.92 -22.60 2.59
C ILE A 74 -0.61 -23.36 2.48
N ILE A 75 -0.06 -23.45 1.27
CA ILE A 75 1.19 -24.19 1.02
C ILE A 75 2.33 -23.29 0.52
N GLY A 76 2.08 -22.00 0.32
CA GLY A 76 3.10 -21.04 -0.07
C GLY A 76 2.52 -19.70 -0.46
N CYS A 77 3.43 -18.74 -0.63
CA CYS A 77 3.17 -17.41 -1.19
C CYS A 77 4.16 -17.15 -2.32
N ILE A 78 3.66 -16.67 -3.45
CA ILE A 78 4.48 -16.19 -4.56
C ILE A 78 4.58 -14.68 -4.40
N ALA A 79 5.80 -14.16 -4.27
CA ALA A 79 6.10 -12.75 -4.30
C ALA A 79 6.47 -12.37 -5.74
N THR A 80 5.58 -11.62 -6.42
CA THR A 80 5.74 -11.28 -7.84
C THR A 80 6.91 -10.35 -8.08
N HIS A 81 7.09 -9.35 -7.22
CA HIS A 81 8.20 -8.39 -7.23
C HIS A 81 8.35 -7.70 -5.86
N GLY A 82 9.36 -6.84 -5.70
CA GLY A 82 9.80 -6.36 -4.39
C GLY A 82 9.24 -5.02 -3.93
N HIS A 83 8.13 -4.52 -4.48
CA HIS A 83 7.46 -3.33 -3.95
C HIS A 83 6.71 -3.62 -2.64
N GLU A 84 6.58 -2.62 -1.79
CA GLU A 84 5.94 -2.74 -0.46
C GLU A 84 4.46 -3.12 -0.55
N ASP A 85 3.76 -2.66 -1.57
CA ASP A 85 2.37 -2.99 -1.83
C ASP A 85 2.14 -4.43 -2.33
N HIS A 86 3.24 -5.20 -2.50
CA HIS A 86 3.24 -6.63 -2.82
C HIS A 86 3.88 -7.51 -1.75
N VAL A 87 4.92 -7.02 -1.04
CA VAL A 87 5.65 -7.84 -0.05
C VAL A 87 5.64 -7.26 1.36
N GLY A 88 5.22 -6.01 1.54
CA GLY A 88 5.31 -5.29 2.81
C GLY A 88 4.41 -5.85 3.93
N GLY A 89 3.38 -6.61 3.60
CA GLY A 89 2.49 -7.27 4.56
C GLY A 89 2.98 -8.64 5.05
N LEU A 90 3.98 -9.24 4.37
CA LEU A 90 4.46 -10.59 4.68
C LEU A 90 4.98 -10.72 6.11
N ASN A 91 5.70 -9.74 6.63
CA ASN A 91 6.22 -9.77 7.99
C ASN A 91 5.11 -9.77 9.05
N PHE A 92 3.94 -9.21 8.76
CA PHE A 92 2.77 -9.27 9.64
C PHE A 92 2.07 -10.62 9.55
N LEU A 93 1.82 -11.12 8.34
CA LEU A 93 1.16 -12.39 8.12
C LEU A 93 1.99 -13.57 8.68
N LEU A 94 3.31 -13.53 8.55
CA LEU A 94 4.23 -14.56 9.06
C LEU A 94 4.35 -14.59 10.59
N ARG A 95 3.86 -13.60 11.32
CA ARG A 95 3.72 -13.68 12.78
C ARG A 95 2.71 -14.75 13.19
N GLU A 96 1.69 -14.94 12.37
CA GLU A 96 0.54 -15.81 12.63
C GLU A 96 0.60 -17.13 11.85
N LEU A 97 1.09 -17.11 10.61
CA LEU A 97 1.11 -18.25 9.70
C LEU A 97 2.56 -18.59 9.31
N SER A 98 2.77 -19.82 8.87
CA SER A 98 4.08 -20.28 8.40
C SER A 98 3.93 -21.05 7.08
N PHE A 99 4.60 -20.56 6.04
CA PHE A 99 4.63 -21.15 4.70
C PHE A 99 5.89 -20.65 3.96
N PRO A 100 6.37 -21.36 2.93
CA PRO A 100 7.48 -20.91 2.10
C PRO A 100 7.07 -19.74 1.20
N ILE A 101 8.03 -18.84 0.94
CA ILE A 101 7.88 -17.70 0.02
C ILE A 101 8.72 -17.97 -1.22
N TYR A 102 8.10 -17.94 -2.38
CA TYR A 102 8.70 -18.10 -3.69
C TYR A 102 8.85 -16.74 -4.39
N GLY A 103 9.99 -16.46 -4.98
CA GLY A 103 10.22 -15.22 -5.71
C GLY A 103 11.62 -15.14 -6.29
N SER A 104 11.92 -14.08 -7.06
CA SER A 104 13.27 -13.82 -7.52
C SER A 104 14.21 -13.53 -6.34
N ALA A 105 15.50 -13.73 -6.54
CA ALA A 105 16.49 -13.45 -5.49
C ALA A 105 16.39 -12.00 -4.97
N LEU A 106 16.18 -11.03 -5.87
CA LEU A 106 16.01 -9.63 -5.48
C LEU A 106 14.72 -9.40 -4.69
N THR A 107 13.59 -9.92 -5.17
CA THR A 107 12.30 -9.80 -4.49
C THR A 107 12.38 -10.34 -3.06
N LEU A 108 12.93 -11.56 -2.92
CA LEU A 108 13.12 -12.18 -1.61
C LEU A 108 14.11 -11.42 -0.73
N GLY A 109 15.17 -10.85 -1.32
CA GLY A 109 16.13 -9.99 -0.62
C GLY A 109 15.48 -8.73 -0.06
N LEU A 110 14.59 -8.07 -0.82
CA LEU A 110 13.83 -6.91 -0.37
C LEU A 110 12.85 -7.27 0.75
N ALA A 111 12.07 -8.35 0.59
CA ALA A 111 11.14 -8.83 1.60
C ALA A 111 11.87 -9.26 2.89
N ARG A 112 13.04 -9.89 2.77
CA ARG A 112 13.87 -10.38 3.88
C ARG A 112 14.19 -9.28 4.90
N ASN A 113 14.49 -8.07 4.45
CA ASN A 113 14.82 -6.95 5.33
C ASN A 113 13.71 -6.67 6.36
N ARG A 114 12.44 -6.68 5.93
CA ARG A 114 11.27 -6.48 6.80
C ARG A 114 11.02 -7.67 7.72
N ILE A 115 11.21 -8.86 7.21
CA ILE A 115 11.03 -10.12 7.97
C ILE A 115 12.11 -10.24 9.06
N GLU A 116 13.35 -9.81 8.77
CA GLU A 116 14.45 -9.73 9.72
C GLU A 116 14.17 -8.72 10.84
N GLU A 117 13.71 -7.52 10.50
CA GLU A 117 13.31 -6.49 11.47
C GLU A 117 12.18 -6.97 12.39
N ALA A 118 11.32 -7.86 11.91
CA ALA A 118 10.28 -8.51 12.70
C ALA A 118 10.77 -9.71 13.52
N GLY A 119 12.06 -10.12 13.38
CA GLY A 119 12.62 -11.27 14.09
C GLY A 119 12.10 -12.63 13.62
N LEU A 120 11.70 -12.74 12.35
CA LEU A 120 11.01 -13.93 11.81
C LEU A 120 11.86 -14.76 10.83
N LEU A 121 13.14 -14.44 10.64
CA LEU A 121 14.00 -15.13 9.67
C LEU A 121 14.10 -16.64 9.92
N ASP A 122 14.29 -17.05 11.18
CA ASP A 122 14.51 -18.47 11.53
C ASP A 122 13.30 -19.36 11.28
N ARG A 123 12.13 -18.77 11.06
CA ARG A 123 10.88 -19.50 10.81
C ARG A 123 10.32 -19.26 9.41
N THR A 124 11.04 -18.53 8.57
CA THR A 124 10.63 -18.20 7.21
C THR A 124 11.51 -18.91 6.20
N GLU A 125 10.92 -19.72 5.33
CA GLU A 125 11.61 -20.39 4.24
C GLU A 125 11.50 -19.52 2.96
N PHE A 126 12.66 -19.17 2.38
CA PHE A 126 12.75 -18.43 1.13
C PHE A 126 13.21 -19.36 0.02
N ILE A 127 12.44 -19.46 -1.04
CA ILE A 127 12.74 -20.32 -2.19
C ILE A 127 12.91 -19.45 -3.43
N VAL A 128 14.15 -19.30 -3.87
CA VAL A 128 14.48 -18.57 -5.08
C VAL A 128 13.99 -19.34 -6.31
N VAL A 129 13.30 -18.62 -7.19
CA VAL A 129 12.89 -19.12 -8.51
C VAL A 129 13.56 -18.31 -9.61
N GLN A 130 13.76 -18.95 -10.78
CA GLN A 130 14.46 -18.36 -11.92
C GLN A 130 13.49 -17.99 -13.04
N ASP A 131 13.93 -17.10 -13.94
CA ASP A 131 13.19 -16.75 -15.14
C ASP A 131 12.93 -18.00 -16.00
N GLY A 132 11.67 -18.20 -16.38
CA GLY A 132 11.23 -19.34 -17.16
C GLY A 132 11.17 -20.67 -16.39
N GLU A 133 11.45 -20.65 -15.09
CA GLU A 133 11.34 -21.86 -14.26
C GLU A 133 9.88 -22.32 -14.17
N ARG A 134 9.67 -23.64 -14.37
CA ARG A 134 8.39 -24.29 -14.10
C ARG A 134 8.57 -25.27 -12.96
N ARG A 135 7.77 -25.11 -11.91
CA ARG A 135 7.92 -25.88 -10.67
C ARG A 135 6.57 -26.42 -10.20
N ARG A 136 6.61 -27.68 -9.75
CA ARG A 136 5.46 -28.30 -9.09
C ARG A 136 5.52 -28.10 -7.58
N ILE A 137 4.47 -27.52 -7.01
CA ILE A 137 4.33 -27.21 -5.58
C ILE A 137 2.99 -27.78 -5.12
N GLY A 138 3.00 -28.94 -4.47
CA GLY A 138 1.77 -29.67 -4.16
C GLY A 138 0.94 -29.95 -5.43
N PRO A 139 -0.34 -29.53 -5.49
CA PRO A 139 -1.17 -29.71 -6.68
C PRO A 139 -0.91 -28.64 -7.77
N PHE A 140 -0.13 -27.61 -7.47
CA PHE A 140 0.16 -26.52 -8.40
C PHE A 140 1.30 -26.88 -9.34
N ASP A 141 1.14 -26.58 -10.61
CA ASP A 141 2.18 -26.57 -11.63
C ASP A 141 2.33 -25.13 -12.10
N ILE A 142 3.41 -24.48 -11.67
CA ILE A 142 3.58 -23.03 -11.75
C ILE A 142 4.79 -22.68 -12.60
N GLU A 143 4.61 -21.75 -13.54
CA GLU A 143 5.69 -21.23 -14.35
C GLU A 143 5.89 -19.73 -14.04
N PHE A 144 7.16 -19.34 -13.85
CA PHE A 144 7.57 -17.99 -13.52
C PHE A 144 8.11 -17.30 -14.77
N ILE A 145 7.35 -16.34 -15.30
CA ILE A 145 7.64 -15.70 -16.59
C ILE A 145 8.18 -14.29 -16.30
N PRO A 146 9.38 -13.93 -16.83
CA PRO A 146 9.93 -12.60 -16.59
C PRO A 146 9.05 -11.49 -17.16
N VAL A 147 8.86 -10.43 -16.39
CA VAL A 147 8.24 -9.19 -16.83
C VAL A 147 9.12 -7.99 -16.47
N THR A 148 9.02 -6.93 -17.27
CA THR A 148 9.70 -5.66 -16.99
C THR A 148 8.81 -4.82 -16.10
N HIS A 149 9.39 -4.26 -15.04
CA HIS A 149 8.76 -3.31 -14.15
C HIS A 149 9.80 -2.30 -13.65
N SER A 150 9.40 -1.35 -12.81
CA SER A 150 10.34 -0.40 -12.20
C SER A 150 11.29 -1.09 -11.20
N VAL A 151 10.85 -2.13 -10.50
CA VAL A 151 11.72 -3.02 -9.72
C VAL A 151 12.20 -4.15 -10.61
N PRO A 152 13.54 -4.40 -10.67
CA PRO A 152 14.08 -5.51 -11.45
C PRO A 152 13.54 -6.88 -11.01
N HIS A 153 13.60 -7.84 -11.93
CA HIS A 153 13.29 -9.24 -11.67
C HIS A 153 11.84 -9.52 -11.23
N GLY A 154 10.89 -8.66 -11.64
CA GLY A 154 9.46 -8.96 -11.52
C GLY A 154 9.06 -10.17 -12.37
N MET A 155 8.04 -10.90 -11.93
CA MET A 155 7.58 -12.12 -12.59
C MET A 155 6.07 -12.17 -12.72
N ALA A 156 5.58 -12.48 -13.92
CA ALA A 156 4.24 -13.02 -14.10
C ALA A 156 4.23 -14.50 -13.69
N THR A 157 3.08 -14.99 -13.29
CA THR A 157 2.92 -16.36 -12.80
C THR A 157 1.83 -17.07 -13.60
N ALA A 158 2.18 -18.16 -14.28
CA ALA A 158 1.23 -19.00 -14.99
C ALA A 158 0.96 -20.29 -14.18
N PHE A 159 -0.28 -20.45 -13.74
CA PHE A 159 -0.77 -21.66 -13.08
C PHE A 159 -1.35 -22.60 -14.15
N HIS A 160 -0.66 -23.70 -14.43
CA HIS A 160 -1.16 -24.75 -15.30
C HIS A 160 -2.10 -25.66 -14.50
N THR A 161 -3.38 -25.51 -14.72
CA THR A 161 -4.43 -26.20 -13.96
C THR A 161 -5.24 -27.16 -14.85
N PRO A 162 -6.00 -28.10 -14.27
CA PRO A 162 -6.92 -28.95 -15.06
C PRO A 162 -7.99 -28.14 -15.82
N GLN A 163 -8.23 -26.90 -15.42
CA GLN A 163 -9.20 -26.00 -16.07
C GLN A 163 -8.56 -25.07 -17.13
N GLY A 164 -7.27 -25.26 -17.44
CA GLY A 164 -6.47 -24.41 -18.31
C GLY A 164 -5.55 -23.48 -17.55
N VAL A 165 -4.82 -22.66 -18.30
CA VAL A 165 -3.81 -21.77 -17.72
C VAL A 165 -4.47 -20.51 -17.14
N ILE A 166 -4.14 -20.20 -15.88
CA ILE A 166 -4.42 -18.93 -15.23
C ILE A 166 -3.13 -18.12 -15.22
N LEU A 167 -3.12 -16.99 -15.88
CA LEU A 167 -1.96 -16.09 -15.94
C LEU A 167 -2.22 -14.85 -15.07
N HIS A 168 -1.38 -14.64 -14.05
CA HIS A 168 -1.31 -13.40 -13.28
C HIS A 168 -0.07 -12.62 -13.71
N THR A 169 -0.24 -11.38 -14.16
CA THR A 169 0.90 -10.61 -14.73
C THR A 169 1.90 -10.15 -13.67
N GLY A 170 1.47 -10.03 -12.40
CA GLY A 170 2.15 -9.09 -11.50
C GLY A 170 2.08 -7.68 -12.09
N ASP A 171 2.87 -6.77 -11.57
CA ASP A 171 3.03 -5.44 -12.14
C ASP A 171 3.98 -5.50 -13.33
N PHE A 172 3.62 -4.86 -14.43
CA PHE A 172 4.43 -4.94 -15.63
C PHE A 172 4.30 -3.74 -16.54
N LYS A 173 5.29 -3.56 -17.38
CA LYS A 173 5.24 -2.73 -18.60
C LYS A 173 5.87 -3.46 -19.79
N LEU A 174 5.72 -2.90 -20.97
CA LEU A 174 6.42 -3.36 -22.16
C LEU A 174 7.58 -2.40 -22.48
N ASP A 175 8.69 -2.57 -21.78
CA ASP A 175 9.93 -1.81 -22.06
C ASP A 175 10.81 -2.62 -23.01
N LEU A 176 10.99 -2.11 -24.23
CA LEU A 176 11.79 -2.78 -25.25
C LEU A 176 13.30 -2.50 -25.14
N THR A 177 13.69 -1.57 -24.28
CA THR A 177 15.08 -1.19 -24.02
C THR A 177 15.35 -1.06 -22.52
N PRO A 178 15.04 -2.10 -21.72
CA PRO A 178 15.21 -2.02 -20.26
C PRO A 178 16.70 -1.91 -19.91
N VAL A 179 16.98 -1.30 -18.76
CA VAL A 179 18.35 -1.00 -18.30
C VAL A 179 19.20 -2.27 -18.15
N ASP A 180 18.60 -3.36 -17.70
CA ASP A 180 19.27 -4.66 -17.50
C ASP A 180 19.19 -5.61 -18.71
N GLY A 181 18.52 -5.20 -19.77
CA GLY A 181 18.29 -6.03 -20.96
C GLY A 181 17.25 -7.15 -20.77
N ARG A 182 16.61 -7.25 -19.58
CA ARG A 182 15.61 -8.28 -19.25
C ARG A 182 14.22 -7.86 -19.73
N LEU A 183 13.78 -8.42 -20.83
CA LEU A 183 12.48 -8.12 -21.45
C LEU A 183 11.33 -8.89 -20.78
N THR A 184 10.11 -8.34 -20.90
CA THR A 184 8.88 -9.12 -20.72
C THR A 184 8.83 -10.23 -21.77
N ASP A 185 8.74 -11.49 -21.34
CA ASP A 185 8.77 -12.63 -22.27
C ASP A 185 7.42 -12.85 -22.97
N LEU A 186 7.12 -11.94 -23.90
CA LEU A 186 5.94 -12.01 -24.75
C LEU A 186 5.93 -13.25 -25.63
N ALA A 187 7.12 -13.77 -25.98
CA ALA A 187 7.24 -14.98 -26.81
C ALA A 187 6.73 -16.20 -26.03
N ARG A 188 7.09 -16.34 -24.75
CA ARG A 188 6.59 -17.41 -23.91
C ARG A 188 5.09 -17.29 -23.66
N ILE A 189 4.58 -16.10 -23.37
CA ILE A 189 3.15 -15.84 -23.18
C ILE A 189 2.37 -16.20 -24.48
N GLY A 190 2.87 -15.80 -25.64
CA GLY A 190 2.29 -16.16 -26.93
C GLY A 190 2.33 -17.68 -27.21
N SER A 191 3.39 -18.36 -26.77
CA SER A 191 3.50 -19.82 -26.86
C SER A 191 2.45 -20.53 -26.00
N ILE A 192 2.26 -20.10 -24.74
CA ILE A 192 1.22 -20.62 -23.85
C ILE A 192 -0.17 -20.38 -24.49
N SER A 193 -0.42 -19.14 -24.93
CA SER A 193 -1.68 -18.77 -25.58
C SER A 193 -2.01 -19.65 -26.80
N SER A 194 -1.01 -19.97 -27.63
CA SER A 194 -1.22 -20.71 -28.86
C SER A 194 -1.33 -22.24 -28.66
N ASN A 195 -0.60 -22.79 -27.68
CA ASN A 195 -0.50 -24.23 -27.49
C ASN A 195 -1.48 -24.76 -26.43
N GLU A 196 -1.62 -24.06 -25.30
CA GLU A 196 -2.40 -24.49 -24.15
C GLU A 196 -3.70 -23.65 -24.01
N GLY A 197 -3.66 -22.38 -24.46
CA GLY A 197 -4.70 -21.37 -24.25
C GLY A 197 -4.63 -20.76 -22.84
N ILE A 198 -4.78 -19.44 -22.76
CA ILE A 198 -4.92 -18.75 -21.47
C ILE A 198 -6.41 -18.71 -21.12
N ARG A 199 -6.79 -19.53 -20.14
CA ARG A 199 -8.17 -19.66 -19.70
C ARG A 199 -8.64 -18.41 -18.95
N LEU A 200 -7.79 -17.89 -18.03
CA LEU A 200 -8.05 -16.69 -17.25
C LEU A 200 -6.80 -15.82 -17.21
N LEU A 201 -6.98 -14.55 -17.52
CA LEU A 201 -5.95 -13.53 -17.34
C LEU A 201 -6.35 -12.60 -16.20
N LEU A 202 -5.43 -12.45 -15.22
CA LEU A 202 -5.43 -11.48 -14.15
C LEU A 202 -4.33 -10.46 -14.46
N SER A 203 -4.67 -9.22 -14.80
CA SER A 203 -3.69 -8.27 -15.33
C SER A 203 -3.73 -6.90 -14.65
N ASP A 204 -2.53 -6.40 -14.33
CA ASP A 204 -2.28 -5.04 -13.83
C ASP A 204 -3.02 -3.98 -14.65
N SER A 205 -3.68 -3.05 -13.97
CA SER A 205 -4.55 -2.04 -14.58
C SER A 205 -4.14 -0.61 -14.24
N THR A 206 -3.08 -0.40 -13.49
CA THR A 206 -2.71 0.89 -12.87
C THR A 206 -2.75 2.07 -13.85
N ASN A 207 -2.22 1.90 -15.06
CA ASN A 207 -2.18 2.96 -16.09
C ASN A 207 -3.13 2.69 -17.27
N ALA A 208 -4.19 1.92 -17.10
CA ALA A 208 -5.11 1.57 -18.19
C ALA A 208 -5.83 2.77 -18.82
N GLU A 209 -5.96 3.89 -18.11
CA GLU A 209 -6.54 5.15 -18.60
C GLU A 209 -5.52 6.00 -19.37
N GLU A 210 -4.22 5.77 -19.18
CA GLU A 210 -3.17 6.53 -19.83
C GLU A 210 -2.98 6.08 -21.28
N HIS A 211 -2.99 7.04 -22.21
CA HIS A 211 -2.79 6.76 -23.62
C HIS A 211 -1.33 6.49 -23.98
N GLY A 212 -1.13 5.67 -25.01
CA GLY A 212 0.19 5.39 -25.57
C GLY A 212 0.91 4.23 -24.90
N HIS A 213 2.23 4.26 -24.96
CA HIS A 213 3.14 3.26 -24.41
C HIS A 213 3.85 3.76 -23.16
N ALA A 214 4.21 2.87 -22.26
CA ALA A 214 5.07 3.19 -21.13
C ALA A 214 6.47 3.61 -21.63
N ALA A 215 7.02 4.65 -21.04
CA ALA A 215 8.38 5.07 -21.37
C ALA A 215 9.40 4.06 -20.85
N SER A 216 10.51 3.90 -21.61
CA SER A 216 11.64 3.10 -21.13
C SER A 216 12.35 3.81 -19.97
N GLU A 217 12.85 3.03 -19.00
CA GLU A 217 13.71 3.56 -17.94
C GLU A 217 14.96 4.25 -18.51
N THR A 218 15.48 3.81 -19.64
CA THR A 218 16.64 4.42 -20.31
C THR A 218 16.40 5.83 -20.82
N THR A 219 15.14 6.27 -20.95
CA THR A 219 14.80 7.64 -21.40
C THR A 219 14.94 8.69 -20.31
N VAL A 220 15.06 8.27 -19.05
CA VAL A 220 15.24 9.19 -17.92
C VAL A 220 16.65 9.76 -17.96
N GLY A 221 16.75 11.02 -18.40
CA GLY A 221 18.02 11.69 -18.71
C GLY A 221 18.83 12.07 -17.48
N ALA A 222 20.17 12.00 -17.61
CA ALA A 222 21.09 12.64 -16.68
C ALA A 222 21.05 14.15 -16.91
N VAL A 223 20.50 14.90 -15.95
CA VAL A 223 20.49 16.36 -16.03
C VAL A 223 21.85 16.90 -15.59
N ARG A 224 22.45 17.73 -16.43
CA ARG A 224 23.78 18.30 -16.21
C ARG A 224 23.65 19.60 -15.41
N TYR A 225 24.08 19.56 -14.14
CA TYR A 225 24.16 20.75 -13.28
C TYR A 225 25.61 21.02 -12.88
N GLU A 226 26.28 21.92 -13.61
CA GLU A 226 27.65 22.30 -13.32
C GLU A 226 27.72 23.18 -12.05
N GLY A 227 28.73 22.94 -11.22
CA GLY A 227 29.00 23.78 -10.04
C GLY A 227 28.07 23.57 -8.85
N ARG A 228 27.13 22.61 -8.91
CA ARG A 228 26.14 22.38 -7.85
C ARG A 228 26.19 20.95 -7.31
N ARG A 229 25.77 20.77 -6.04
CA ARG A 229 25.54 19.44 -5.46
C ARG A 229 24.21 18.90 -5.99
N ILE A 230 24.22 17.65 -6.39
CA ILE A 230 23.02 16.94 -6.83
C ILE A 230 22.49 16.10 -5.68
N ILE A 231 21.21 16.25 -5.37
CA ILE A 231 20.47 15.40 -4.46
C ILE A 231 19.34 14.80 -5.29
N THR A 232 19.34 13.48 -5.44
CA THR A 232 18.28 12.81 -6.20
C THR A 232 17.52 11.85 -5.31
N THR A 233 16.23 11.73 -5.54
CA THR A 233 15.38 10.84 -4.76
C THR A 233 14.59 9.93 -5.67
N CYS A 234 14.52 8.66 -5.29
CA CYS A 234 13.73 7.62 -5.94
C CYS A 234 13.28 6.59 -4.88
N PHE A 235 12.43 5.65 -5.28
CA PHE A 235 12.12 4.52 -4.42
C PHE A 235 13.38 3.69 -4.14
N ALA A 236 13.56 3.29 -2.88
CA ALA A 236 14.74 2.51 -2.46
C ALA A 236 14.79 1.11 -3.09
N SER A 237 13.67 0.59 -3.56
CA SER A 237 13.53 -0.67 -4.30
C SER A 237 13.87 -0.54 -5.79
N HIS A 238 13.93 0.68 -6.33
CA HIS A 238 14.15 0.94 -7.75
C HIS A 238 15.65 0.90 -8.11
N ILE A 239 16.23 -0.29 -8.03
CA ILE A 239 17.68 -0.52 -8.18
C ILE A 239 18.21 -0.05 -9.54
N HIS A 240 17.46 -0.20 -10.62
CA HIS A 240 17.85 0.30 -11.94
C HIS A 240 18.00 1.82 -11.95
N ARG A 241 17.12 2.56 -11.30
CA ARG A 241 17.21 4.01 -11.18
C ARG A 241 18.43 4.43 -10.37
N VAL A 242 18.74 3.70 -9.29
CA VAL A 242 19.95 3.91 -8.51
C VAL A 242 21.20 3.70 -9.38
N GLN A 243 21.24 2.66 -10.24
CA GLN A 243 22.33 2.44 -11.19
C GLN A 243 22.47 3.59 -12.18
N GLN A 244 21.37 4.01 -12.80
CA GLN A 244 21.40 5.13 -13.77
C GLN A 244 21.91 6.43 -13.14
N ILE A 245 21.44 6.74 -11.91
CA ILE A 245 21.91 7.91 -11.17
C ILE A 245 23.42 7.77 -10.87
N ALA A 246 23.86 6.59 -10.45
CA ALA A 246 25.25 6.32 -10.16
C ALA A 246 26.15 6.47 -11.40
N ASP A 247 25.75 5.90 -12.53
CA ASP A 247 26.47 5.99 -13.80
C ASP A 247 26.58 7.44 -14.25
N ALA A 248 25.47 8.19 -14.18
CA ALA A 248 25.47 9.61 -14.48
C ALA A 248 26.41 10.40 -13.55
N ALA A 249 26.35 10.17 -12.24
CA ALA A 249 27.21 10.84 -11.26
C ALA A 249 28.70 10.54 -11.53
N ILE A 250 29.04 9.29 -11.81
CA ILE A 250 30.41 8.85 -12.12
C ILE A 250 30.91 9.51 -13.42
N SER A 251 30.08 9.61 -14.44
CA SER A 251 30.43 10.26 -15.72
C SER A 251 30.79 11.75 -15.58
N PHE A 252 30.30 12.40 -14.51
CA PHE A 252 30.62 13.78 -14.13
C PHE A 252 31.64 13.88 -12.99
N ASP A 253 32.39 12.81 -12.75
CA ASP A 253 33.42 12.73 -11.72
C ASP A 253 32.93 13.07 -10.30
N ARG A 254 31.71 12.63 -9.97
CA ARG A 254 31.12 12.80 -8.64
C ARG A 254 31.28 11.55 -7.79
N VAL A 255 31.38 11.73 -6.48
CA VAL A 255 31.18 10.66 -5.51
C VAL A 255 29.70 10.53 -5.19
N ILE A 256 29.32 9.34 -4.76
CA ILE A 256 27.94 8.97 -4.47
C ILE A 256 27.80 8.72 -2.97
N ALA A 257 26.85 9.37 -2.34
CA ALA A 257 26.45 9.07 -0.98
C ALA A 257 24.98 8.65 -0.94
N THR A 258 24.65 7.69 -0.08
CA THR A 258 23.27 7.25 0.09
C THR A 258 22.71 7.74 1.41
N MET A 259 21.44 8.22 1.41
CA MET A 259 20.77 8.74 2.58
C MET A 259 19.39 8.09 2.75
N GLY A 260 19.05 7.72 3.99
CA GLY A 260 17.88 6.92 4.34
C GLY A 260 18.23 5.46 4.59
N MET A 261 17.61 4.86 5.63
CA MET A 261 17.94 3.49 6.06
C MET A 261 17.66 2.44 4.98
N SER A 262 16.48 2.49 4.38
CA SER A 262 16.08 1.57 3.31
C SER A 262 16.99 1.72 2.08
N MET A 263 17.36 2.94 1.68
CA MET A 263 18.28 3.17 0.58
C MET A 263 19.64 2.54 0.86
N LYS A 264 20.22 2.78 2.04
CA LYS A 264 21.52 2.18 2.43
C LYS A 264 21.48 0.65 2.42
N LYS A 265 20.42 0.04 2.97
CA LYS A 265 20.25 -1.42 3.02
C LYS A 265 20.09 -2.01 1.62
N ASN A 266 19.24 -1.44 0.80
CA ASN A 266 18.94 -1.97 -0.53
C ASN A 266 20.13 -1.81 -1.49
N VAL A 267 20.84 -0.68 -1.44
CA VAL A 267 22.07 -0.46 -2.22
C VAL A 267 23.15 -1.48 -1.82
N ARG A 268 23.36 -1.73 -0.53
CA ARG A 268 24.31 -2.75 -0.06
C ARG A 268 23.92 -4.13 -0.59
N MET A 269 22.68 -4.55 -0.36
CA MET A 269 22.17 -5.84 -0.80
C MET A 269 22.29 -6.01 -2.33
N ALA A 270 21.88 -5.02 -3.11
CA ALA A 270 21.95 -5.09 -4.57
C ALA A 270 23.40 -5.17 -5.08
N ARG A 271 24.35 -4.51 -4.42
CA ARG A 271 25.79 -4.65 -4.73
C ARG A 271 26.31 -6.05 -4.39
N GLU A 272 25.97 -6.59 -3.23
CA GLU A 272 26.34 -7.96 -2.81
C GLU A 272 25.79 -9.01 -3.77
N MET A 273 24.62 -8.77 -4.34
CA MET A 273 24.00 -9.63 -5.35
C MET A 273 24.54 -9.40 -6.78
N GLY A 274 25.40 -8.42 -7.01
CA GLY A 274 25.92 -8.06 -8.33
C GLY A 274 24.92 -7.36 -9.24
N LEU A 275 23.78 -6.91 -8.71
CA LEU A 275 22.73 -6.19 -9.45
C LEU A 275 22.98 -4.70 -9.54
N LEU A 276 23.90 -4.17 -8.73
CA LEU A 276 24.30 -2.78 -8.71
C LEU A 276 25.81 -2.67 -8.76
N THR A 277 26.33 -2.01 -9.78
CA THR A 277 27.77 -1.85 -10.03
C THR A 277 28.19 -0.42 -9.76
N ILE A 278 28.58 -0.13 -8.51
CA ILE A 278 29.16 1.16 -8.11
C ILE A 278 30.56 0.86 -7.54
N PRO A 279 31.63 1.42 -8.14
CA PRO A 279 32.99 1.25 -7.61
C PRO A 279 33.09 1.74 -6.17
N GLU A 280 33.80 0.99 -5.30
CA GLU A 280 33.96 1.34 -3.89
C GLU A 280 34.59 2.74 -3.72
N SER A 281 35.54 3.09 -4.61
CA SER A 281 36.18 4.42 -4.62
C SER A 281 35.23 5.58 -4.94
N ARG A 282 34.02 5.27 -5.41
CA ARG A 282 32.98 6.27 -5.72
C ARG A 282 31.86 6.32 -4.68
N LEU A 283 31.83 5.40 -3.72
CA LEU A 283 30.91 5.42 -2.58
C LEU A 283 31.55 6.12 -1.39
N MET A 284 30.79 7.00 -0.75
CA MET A 284 31.23 7.75 0.43
C MET A 284 30.12 7.71 1.50
N ASP A 285 30.52 7.70 2.78
CA ASP A 285 29.52 7.87 3.83
C ASP A 285 28.97 9.30 3.81
N ILE A 286 27.69 9.46 4.08
CA ILE A 286 27.04 10.77 4.10
C ILE A 286 27.64 11.72 5.14
N ALA A 287 28.23 11.19 6.19
CA ALA A 287 28.90 11.97 7.23
C ALA A 287 30.14 12.71 6.70
N ASP A 288 30.80 12.17 5.66
CA ASP A 288 32.05 12.70 5.12
C ASP A 288 31.83 13.64 3.92
N VAL A 289 30.58 13.77 3.48
CA VAL A 289 30.21 14.58 2.28
C VAL A 289 30.22 16.09 2.57
N GLY A 290 30.03 16.49 3.83
CA GLY A 290 29.87 17.90 4.23
C GLY A 290 31.08 18.80 3.87
N ASP A 291 32.29 18.24 3.87
CA ASP A 291 33.54 18.98 3.61
C ASP A 291 33.93 18.98 2.13
N MET A 292 33.15 18.32 1.26
CA MET A 292 33.44 18.23 -0.16
C MET A 292 32.90 19.43 -0.96
N ALA A 293 33.58 19.75 -2.07
CA ALA A 293 33.05 20.70 -3.03
C ALA A 293 31.70 20.20 -3.60
N PRO A 294 30.62 21.02 -3.57
CA PRO A 294 29.29 20.62 -3.97
C PRO A 294 29.21 19.93 -5.34
N GLU A 295 29.98 20.43 -6.31
CA GLU A 295 30.03 19.89 -7.67
C GLU A 295 30.65 18.47 -7.76
N LYS A 296 31.25 17.98 -6.69
CA LYS A 296 31.82 16.63 -6.62
C LYS A 296 30.89 15.61 -5.96
N VAL A 297 29.70 16.02 -5.55
CA VAL A 297 28.82 15.20 -4.74
C VAL A 297 27.50 14.91 -5.46
N CYS A 298 27.06 13.65 -5.41
CA CYS A 298 25.71 13.21 -5.73
C CYS A 298 25.16 12.40 -4.54
N ILE A 299 24.01 12.83 -4.00
CA ILE A 299 23.34 12.14 -2.90
C ILE A 299 22.10 11.45 -3.43
N ILE A 300 21.98 10.14 -3.19
CA ILE A 300 20.78 9.35 -3.49
C ILE A 300 19.98 9.18 -2.20
N SER A 301 18.77 9.73 -2.15
CA SER A 301 17.99 9.86 -0.92
C SER A 301 16.62 9.18 -1.02
N THR A 302 16.05 8.84 0.14
CA THR A 302 14.63 8.49 0.29
C THR A 302 13.78 9.72 0.54
N GLY A 303 12.45 9.57 0.51
CA GLY A 303 11.49 10.63 0.82
C GLY A 303 10.81 11.22 -0.41
N SER A 304 10.80 10.47 -1.51
CA SER A 304 10.17 10.89 -2.78
C SER A 304 8.65 11.02 -2.69
N GLN A 305 8.04 10.43 -1.67
CA GLN A 305 6.58 10.43 -1.45
C GLN A 305 6.14 11.38 -0.32
N GLY A 306 7.06 12.18 0.21
CA GLY A 306 6.75 13.10 1.29
C GLY A 306 6.60 12.44 2.66
N GLU A 307 7.09 11.19 2.80
CA GLU A 307 6.97 10.43 4.05
C GLU A 307 7.55 11.22 5.23
N PRO A 308 6.82 11.32 6.33
CA PRO A 308 7.33 11.95 7.54
C PRO A 308 8.66 11.32 7.99
N MET A 309 9.57 12.12 8.51
CA MET A 309 10.91 11.67 8.97
C MET A 309 11.81 11.07 7.90
N SER A 310 11.42 11.07 6.63
CA SER A 310 12.29 10.69 5.53
C SER A 310 13.45 11.68 5.37
N ALA A 311 14.53 11.24 4.74
CA ALA A 311 15.72 12.08 4.59
C ALA A 311 15.43 13.38 3.83
N LEU A 312 14.59 13.33 2.77
CA LEU A 312 14.20 14.51 2.00
C LEU A 312 13.27 15.43 2.77
N SER A 313 12.30 14.89 3.52
CA SER A 313 11.38 15.67 4.36
C SER A 313 12.12 16.42 5.46
N LEU A 314 13.12 15.77 6.08
CA LEU A 314 13.99 16.43 7.07
C LEU A 314 14.86 17.53 6.43
N MET A 315 15.33 17.35 5.19
CA MET A 315 16.02 18.43 4.46
C MET A 315 15.11 19.60 4.16
N ALA A 316 13.88 19.34 3.72
CA ALA A 316 12.87 20.35 3.44
C ALA A 316 12.44 21.14 4.69
N ALA A 317 12.50 20.51 5.87
CA ALA A 317 12.22 21.13 7.18
C ALA A 317 13.45 21.81 7.81
N ASN A 318 14.65 21.72 7.20
CA ASN A 318 15.93 22.16 7.78
C ASN A 318 16.30 21.41 9.07
N GLU A 319 15.90 20.17 9.19
CA GLU A 319 16.15 19.30 10.36
C GLU A 319 17.13 18.16 10.07
N ASN A 320 17.67 18.12 8.83
CA ASN A 320 18.65 17.08 8.47
C ASN A 320 20.02 17.40 9.08
N ARG A 321 20.57 16.47 9.84
CA ARG A 321 21.82 16.65 10.57
C ARG A 321 23.08 16.66 9.70
N TRP A 322 23.00 16.15 8.45
CA TRP A 322 24.16 15.98 7.58
C TRP A 322 24.21 17.01 6.46
N ILE A 323 23.06 17.41 5.95
CA ILE A 323 22.94 18.25 4.77
C ILE A 323 22.04 19.46 5.07
N ASN A 324 22.65 20.65 4.97
CA ASN A 324 21.92 21.93 4.90
C ASN A 324 21.82 22.33 3.43
N LEU A 325 20.60 22.60 2.98
CA LEU A 325 20.33 23.01 1.61
C LEU A 325 20.66 24.50 1.38
N SER A 326 21.02 24.83 0.16
CA SER A 326 21.35 26.17 -0.29
C SER A 326 21.06 26.36 -1.78
N GLU A 327 21.28 27.54 -2.32
CA GLU A 327 21.21 27.84 -3.76
C GLU A 327 22.21 27.03 -4.62
N ARG A 328 23.18 26.37 -3.98
CA ARG A 328 24.17 25.50 -4.64
C ARG A 328 23.68 24.06 -4.76
N ASP A 329 22.43 23.78 -4.42
CA ASP A 329 21.86 22.45 -4.44
C ASP A 329 20.78 22.32 -5.52
N VAL A 330 20.75 21.18 -6.19
CA VAL A 330 19.67 20.77 -7.07
C VAL A 330 19.08 19.48 -6.54
N VAL A 331 17.77 19.48 -6.30
CA VAL A 331 17.04 18.29 -5.88
C VAL A 331 16.22 17.76 -7.05
N ILE A 332 16.53 16.54 -7.47
CA ILE A 332 15.83 15.84 -8.57
C ILE A 332 14.91 14.78 -7.95
N MET A 333 13.61 14.99 -8.06
CA MET A 333 12.61 14.03 -7.60
C MET A 333 12.26 13.06 -8.73
N SER A 334 12.93 11.92 -8.76
CA SER A 334 12.79 10.90 -9.81
C SER A 334 11.69 9.88 -9.46
N SER A 335 10.49 10.38 -9.17
CA SER A 335 9.28 9.59 -8.89
C SER A 335 8.04 10.41 -9.22
N HIS A 336 6.91 9.73 -9.44
CA HIS A 336 5.58 10.33 -9.37
C HIS A 336 5.02 10.18 -7.95
N PRO A 337 4.21 11.13 -7.47
CA PRO A 337 3.41 10.90 -6.26
C PRO A 337 2.51 9.68 -6.45
N ILE A 338 2.50 8.81 -5.45
CA ILE A 338 1.47 7.76 -5.35
C ILE A 338 0.14 8.47 -5.09
N PRO A 339 -0.99 8.06 -5.70
CA PRO A 339 -2.29 8.63 -5.40
C PRO A 339 -2.55 8.74 -3.90
N GLY A 340 -2.91 9.95 -3.44
CA GLY A 340 -3.06 10.30 -2.03
C GLY A 340 -1.87 11.04 -1.41
N ASN A 341 -0.67 10.94 -1.96
CA ASN A 341 0.55 11.59 -1.43
C ASN A 341 0.84 12.97 -2.06
N GLU A 342 0.03 13.45 -2.99
CA GLU A 342 0.28 14.68 -3.77
C GLU A 342 0.48 15.90 -2.86
N THR A 343 -0.31 15.99 -1.80
CA THR A 343 -0.24 17.11 -0.84
C THR A 343 1.08 17.10 -0.07
N ASP A 344 1.54 15.94 0.38
CA ASP A 344 2.77 15.83 1.17
C ASP A 344 4.00 16.00 0.28
N VAL A 345 4.00 15.45 -0.92
CA VAL A 345 5.03 15.72 -1.93
C VAL A 345 5.11 17.22 -2.25
N SER A 346 3.96 17.89 -2.41
CA SER A 346 3.91 19.34 -2.65
C SER A 346 4.47 20.14 -1.47
N LYS A 347 4.21 19.75 -0.22
CA LYS A 347 4.81 20.36 0.97
C LYS A 347 6.33 20.25 0.98
N VAL A 348 6.84 19.07 0.64
CA VAL A 348 8.29 18.82 0.56
C VAL A 348 8.92 19.69 -0.53
N ILE A 349 8.36 19.73 -1.74
CA ILE A 349 8.83 20.60 -2.83
C ILE A 349 8.90 22.05 -2.36
N ASN A 350 7.81 22.56 -1.75
CA ASN A 350 7.77 23.93 -1.24
C ASN A 350 8.82 24.20 -0.14
N GLY A 351 9.06 23.22 0.74
CA GLY A 351 10.11 23.28 1.76
C GLY A 351 11.51 23.40 1.14
N LEU A 352 11.83 22.54 0.18
CA LEU A 352 13.12 22.53 -0.54
C LEU A 352 13.39 23.86 -1.26
N VAL A 353 12.37 24.40 -1.95
CA VAL A 353 12.48 25.71 -2.63
C VAL A 353 12.70 26.84 -1.63
N ARG A 354 12.05 26.81 -0.46
CA ARG A 354 12.28 27.79 0.63
C ARG A 354 13.70 27.74 1.17
N MET A 355 14.35 26.55 1.14
CA MET A 355 15.76 26.42 1.52
C MET A 355 16.72 26.94 0.43
N GLY A 356 16.22 27.40 -0.70
CA GLY A 356 17.00 27.94 -1.81
C GLY A 356 17.39 26.90 -2.87
N ALA A 357 17.04 25.62 -2.71
CA ALA A 357 17.37 24.60 -3.68
C ALA A 357 16.54 24.74 -4.97
N GLU A 358 17.15 24.44 -6.12
CA GLU A 358 16.40 24.22 -7.36
C GLU A 358 15.78 22.82 -7.31
N VAL A 359 14.48 22.72 -7.56
CA VAL A 359 13.77 21.42 -7.51
C VAL A 359 13.28 21.04 -8.88
N VAL A 360 13.68 19.85 -9.36
CA VAL A 360 13.24 19.26 -10.63
C VAL A 360 12.39 18.03 -10.31
N HIS A 361 11.18 18.00 -10.83
CA HIS A 361 10.22 16.92 -10.59
C HIS A 361 9.42 16.60 -11.85
N SER A 362 8.69 15.50 -11.84
CA SER A 362 7.95 14.96 -12.99
C SER A 362 6.91 15.92 -13.61
N GLY A 363 6.46 16.93 -12.86
CA GLY A 363 5.56 17.98 -13.38
C GLY A 363 6.23 19.00 -14.30
N ILE A 364 7.57 19.06 -14.33
CA ILE A 364 8.34 20.04 -15.12
C ILE A 364 9.43 19.44 -16.01
N SER A 365 9.74 18.16 -15.85
CA SER A 365 10.79 17.49 -16.65
C SER A 365 10.58 15.96 -16.65
N ASP A 366 11.09 15.28 -17.67
CA ASP A 366 11.04 13.82 -17.81
C ASP A 366 12.08 13.14 -16.91
N VAL A 367 11.85 13.17 -15.60
CA VAL A 367 12.75 12.58 -14.58
C VAL A 367 12.25 11.24 -14.06
N HIS A 368 11.13 10.75 -14.59
CA HIS A 368 10.52 9.48 -14.14
C HIS A 368 9.88 8.74 -15.31
N ALA A 369 9.99 7.41 -15.29
CA ALA A 369 9.23 6.51 -16.15
C ALA A 369 8.35 5.61 -15.27
N SER A 370 7.06 5.46 -15.61
CA SER A 370 6.15 4.58 -14.90
C SER A 370 6.58 3.12 -15.03
N GLY A 371 6.35 2.33 -13.96
CA GLY A 371 6.57 0.89 -13.96
C GLY A 371 5.45 0.08 -14.63
N HIS A 372 4.30 0.71 -14.93
CA HIS A 372 3.09 0.03 -15.38
C HIS A 372 2.79 0.27 -16.85
N ALA A 373 2.20 -0.73 -17.48
CA ALA A 373 1.75 -0.72 -18.88
C ALA A 373 0.65 0.31 -19.11
N LYS A 374 0.76 1.10 -20.20
CA LYS A 374 -0.28 2.01 -20.65
C LYS A 374 -1.22 1.33 -21.64
N SER A 375 -2.26 2.04 -22.09
CA SER A 375 -3.35 1.47 -22.89
C SER A 375 -2.89 0.71 -24.13
N GLU A 376 -1.85 1.18 -24.85
CA GLU A 376 -1.38 0.48 -26.05
C GLU A 376 -0.54 -0.76 -25.70
N ASP A 377 0.22 -0.71 -24.60
CA ASP A 377 0.93 -1.89 -24.07
C ASP A 377 -0.05 -2.97 -23.64
N LEU A 378 -1.12 -2.58 -22.92
CA LEU A 378 -2.18 -3.48 -22.47
C LEU A 378 -2.93 -4.13 -23.64
N LYS A 379 -3.21 -3.36 -24.71
CA LYS A 379 -3.80 -3.91 -25.94
C LYS A 379 -2.86 -4.91 -26.61
N MET A 380 -1.57 -4.58 -26.69
CA MET A 380 -0.56 -5.50 -27.25
C MET A 380 -0.51 -6.79 -26.43
N PHE A 381 -0.45 -6.69 -25.11
CA PHE A 381 -0.44 -7.84 -24.23
C PHE A 381 -1.70 -8.71 -24.39
N LEU A 382 -2.89 -8.11 -24.39
CA LEU A 382 -4.16 -8.78 -24.63
C LEU A 382 -4.22 -9.47 -26.00
N SER A 383 -3.65 -8.85 -27.04
CA SER A 383 -3.57 -9.42 -28.39
C SER A 383 -2.71 -10.70 -28.46
N ILE A 384 -1.66 -10.76 -27.63
CA ILE A 384 -0.76 -11.90 -27.53
C ILE A 384 -1.36 -12.98 -26.62
N ALA A 385 -1.84 -12.58 -25.45
CA ALA A 385 -2.40 -13.49 -24.44
C ALA A 385 -3.72 -14.15 -24.87
N ARG A 386 -4.58 -13.42 -25.58
CA ARG A 386 -5.89 -13.89 -26.08
C ARG A 386 -6.69 -14.68 -25.04
N PRO A 387 -6.92 -14.15 -23.85
CA PRO A 387 -7.55 -14.90 -22.78
C PRO A 387 -9.01 -15.21 -23.11
N GLU A 388 -9.50 -16.36 -22.64
CA GLU A 388 -10.93 -16.67 -22.70
C GLU A 388 -11.71 -15.82 -21.69
N TYR A 389 -11.20 -15.73 -20.45
CA TYR A 389 -11.76 -14.93 -19.36
C TYR A 389 -10.75 -13.87 -18.92
N PHE A 390 -11.26 -12.72 -18.49
CA PHE A 390 -10.46 -11.60 -18.07
C PHE A 390 -10.98 -10.96 -16.78
N VAL A 391 -10.07 -10.75 -15.82
CA VAL A 391 -10.31 -9.98 -14.60
C VAL A 391 -9.18 -8.95 -14.48
N PRO A 392 -9.47 -7.65 -14.62
CA PRO A 392 -8.50 -6.61 -14.33
C PRO A 392 -8.20 -6.59 -12.84
N VAL A 393 -6.92 -6.51 -12.48
CA VAL A 393 -6.44 -6.45 -11.08
C VAL A 393 -5.51 -5.24 -10.92
N HIS A 394 -5.14 -4.92 -9.69
CA HIS A 394 -4.20 -3.87 -9.33
C HIS A 394 -4.58 -2.49 -9.89
N GLY A 395 -5.31 -1.71 -9.11
CA GLY A 395 -5.69 -0.34 -9.45
C GLY A 395 -7.03 0.09 -8.86
N GLU A 396 -7.27 1.39 -8.88
CA GLU A 396 -8.57 1.95 -8.53
C GLU A 396 -9.67 1.45 -9.47
N TYR A 397 -10.92 1.48 -9.03
CA TYR A 397 -12.05 0.96 -9.82
C TYR A 397 -12.15 1.56 -11.23
N ARG A 398 -11.78 2.84 -11.42
CA ARG A 398 -11.73 3.48 -12.73
C ARG A 398 -10.69 2.84 -13.65
N HIS A 399 -9.53 2.45 -13.12
CA HIS A 399 -8.48 1.75 -13.87
C HIS A 399 -8.94 0.35 -14.29
N LEU A 400 -9.57 -0.40 -13.37
CA LEU A 400 -10.15 -1.71 -13.67
C LEU A 400 -11.23 -1.61 -14.77
N ALA A 401 -12.11 -0.61 -14.69
CA ALA A 401 -13.15 -0.38 -15.68
C ALA A 401 -12.58 0.01 -17.05
N ALA A 402 -11.53 0.84 -17.08
CA ALA A 402 -10.81 1.20 -18.30
C ALA A 402 -10.17 -0.04 -18.94
N HIS A 403 -9.47 -0.87 -18.18
CA HIS A 403 -8.85 -2.09 -18.68
C HIS A 403 -9.89 -3.10 -19.20
N ALA A 404 -11.02 -3.25 -18.53
CA ALA A 404 -12.14 -4.06 -19.01
C ALA A 404 -12.69 -3.56 -20.36
N LYS A 405 -12.68 -2.24 -20.59
CA LYS A 405 -13.06 -1.64 -21.88
C LYS A 405 -12.02 -1.97 -22.96
N LEU A 406 -10.73 -1.89 -22.65
CA LEU A 406 -9.65 -2.30 -23.56
C LEU A 406 -9.78 -3.78 -23.93
N ALA A 407 -10.01 -4.66 -22.95
CA ALA A 407 -10.17 -6.09 -23.20
C ALA A 407 -11.34 -6.39 -24.16
N ARG A 408 -12.46 -5.68 -24.02
CA ARG A 408 -13.59 -5.76 -24.98
C ARG A 408 -13.18 -5.31 -26.38
N GLN A 409 -12.42 -4.24 -26.51
CA GLN A 409 -11.90 -3.76 -27.80
C GLN A 409 -10.98 -4.78 -28.45
N MET A 410 -10.22 -5.53 -27.65
CA MET A 410 -9.32 -6.58 -28.11
C MET A 410 -10.00 -7.94 -28.34
N GLY A 411 -11.34 -8.00 -28.24
CA GLY A 411 -12.13 -9.16 -28.63
C GLY A 411 -12.51 -10.10 -27.50
N VAL A 412 -12.20 -9.79 -26.24
CA VAL A 412 -12.72 -10.58 -25.12
C VAL A 412 -14.22 -10.34 -24.98
N ALA A 413 -15.00 -11.41 -25.00
CA ALA A 413 -16.48 -11.30 -24.91
C ALA A 413 -16.89 -10.62 -23.61
N ALA A 414 -17.83 -9.68 -23.65
CA ALA A 414 -18.25 -8.91 -22.48
C ALA A 414 -18.71 -9.78 -21.30
N LYS A 415 -19.34 -10.93 -21.57
CA LYS A 415 -19.78 -11.90 -20.56
C LYS A 415 -18.62 -12.65 -19.89
N ASN A 416 -17.43 -12.62 -20.48
CA ASN A 416 -16.22 -13.27 -20.00
C ASN A 416 -15.27 -12.29 -19.28
N ILE A 417 -15.70 -11.03 -19.09
CA ILE A 417 -14.98 -10.03 -18.34
C ILE A 417 -15.71 -9.80 -17.02
N LEU A 418 -15.01 -9.97 -15.91
CA LEU A 418 -15.57 -9.75 -14.58
C LEU A 418 -14.78 -8.65 -13.86
N LEU A 419 -15.50 -7.62 -13.42
CA LEU A 419 -14.97 -6.61 -12.50
C LEU A 419 -15.22 -7.10 -11.08
N CYS A 420 -14.16 -7.43 -10.38
CA CYS A 420 -14.17 -7.89 -9.00
C CYS A 420 -13.82 -6.75 -8.05
N THR A 421 -14.16 -6.94 -6.79
CA THR A 421 -13.76 -6.12 -5.65
C THR A 421 -13.10 -7.00 -4.60
N ASP A 422 -12.44 -6.41 -3.62
CA ASP A 422 -11.87 -7.14 -2.50
C ASP A 422 -12.97 -7.96 -1.78
N GLY A 423 -12.65 -9.20 -1.46
CA GLY A 423 -13.59 -10.17 -0.92
C GLY A 423 -14.28 -11.05 -1.96
N ASP A 424 -14.25 -10.68 -3.24
CA ASP A 424 -14.82 -11.54 -4.27
C ASP A 424 -14.01 -12.82 -4.46
N GLN A 425 -14.73 -13.93 -4.56
CA GLN A 425 -14.18 -15.21 -4.97
C GLN A 425 -14.84 -15.65 -6.27
N ILE A 426 -14.04 -16.02 -7.26
CA ILE A 426 -14.49 -16.59 -8.51
C ILE A 426 -14.14 -18.08 -8.58
N VAL A 427 -14.97 -18.82 -9.28
CA VAL A 427 -14.75 -20.24 -9.60
C VAL A 427 -14.57 -20.37 -11.10
N LEU A 428 -13.59 -21.19 -11.48
CA LEU A 428 -13.31 -21.61 -12.84
C LEU A 428 -13.43 -23.14 -12.90
N ASP A 429 -14.30 -23.64 -13.76
CA ASP A 429 -14.50 -25.07 -14.00
C ASP A 429 -14.88 -25.35 -15.46
N ALA A 430 -15.35 -26.55 -15.76
CA ALA A 430 -15.74 -26.94 -17.12
C ALA A 430 -16.90 -26.11 -17.68
N ASP A 431 -17.78 -25.59 -16.82
CA ASP A 431 -18.92 -24.75 -17.22
C ASP A 431 -18.52 -23.27 -17.46
N GLY A 432 -17.29 -22.88 -17.09
CA GLY A 432 -16.76 -21.55 -17.28
C GLY A 432 -16.37 -20.81 -15.99
N MET A 433 -16.21 -19.49 -16.10
CA MET A 433 -15.91 -18.62 -14.97
C MET A 433 -17.21 -17.98 -14.44
N ARG A 434 -17.34 -17.94 -13.11
CA ARG A 434 -18.46 -17.27 -12.44
C ARG A 434 -18.10 -16.78 -11.03
N PRO A 435 -18.80 -15.76 -10.52
CA PRO A 435 -18.74 -15.42 -9.10
C PRO A 435 -19.15 -16.62 -8.24
N ASN A 436 -18.49 -16.80 -7.09
CA ASN A 436 -18.77 -17.88 -6.16
C ASN A 436 -19.26 -17.37 -4.81
N ALA A 437 -18.38 -16.78 -4.01
CA ALA A 437 -18.64 -16.33 -2.66
C ALA A 437 -18.01 -14.97 -2.39
N GLN A 438 -18.45 -14.34 -1.30
CA GLN A 438 -17.74 -13.23 -0.69
C GLN A 438 -17.04 -13.71 0.58
N VAL A 439 -15.81 -13.28 0.78
CA VAL A 439 -15.02 -13.57 1.96
C VAL A 439 -14.65 -12.26 2.68
N PRO A 440 -14.31 -12.32 3.98
CA PRO A 440 -13.78 -11.14 4.67
C PRO A 440 -12.52 -10.62 3.97
N ALA A 441 -12.52 -9.33 3.61
CA ALA A 441 -11.41 -8.63 2.95
C ALA A 441 -11.37 -7.15 3.33
N GLY A 442 -11.68 -6.84 4.59
CA GLY A 442 -11.60 -5.49 5.13
C GLY A 442 -10.15 -4.99 5.28
N TYR A 443 -10.00 -3.92 6.03
CA TYR A 443 -8.71 -3.33 6.36
C TYR A 443 -8.26 -3.74 7.76
N LEU A 444 -6.98 -4.10 7.91
CA LEU A 444 -6.32 -4.13 9.21
C LEU A 444 -5.47 -2.86 9.35
N TYR A 445 -5.84 -2.02 10.30
CA TYR A 445 -5.18 -0.75 10.54
C TYR A 445 -4.06 -0.91 11.55
N VAL A 446 -2.83 -0.57 11.18
CA VAL A 446 -1.65 -0.66 12.04
C VAL A 446 -1.26 0.72 12.54
N ASP A 447 -1.12 0.87 13.86
CA ASP A 447 -0.66 2.06 14.55
C ASP A 447 0.48 1.68 15.50
N GLY A 448 1.71 2.02 15.13
CA GLY A 448 2.92 1.70 15.89
C GLY A 448 3.08 0.19 16.15
N ILE A 449 3.15 -0.16 17.41
CA ILE A 449 3.27 -1.56 17.88
C ILE A 449 1.89 -2.22 18.04
N LEU A 450 0.84 -1.41 18.14
CA LEU A 450 -0.53 -1.91 18.24
C LEU A 450 -0.93 -2.48 16.87
N GLY A 451 -1.49 -3.66 16.90
CA GLY A 451 -2.08 -4.28 15.70
C GLY A 451 -3.34 -3.52 15.24
N ASP A 452 -4.31 -4.24 14.71
CA ASP A 452 -5.58 -3.65 14.25
C ASP A 452 -6.26 -2.81 15.33
N VAL A 453 -6.32 -1.50 15.11
CA VAL A 453 -6.99 -0.55 16.03
C VAL A 453 -8.51 -0.49 15.81
N GLY A 454 -9.01 -1.11 14.76
CA GLY A 454 -10.44 -1.19 14.43
C GLY A 454 -11.05 0.13 13.94
N THR A 455 -12.14 0.00 13.19
CA THR A 455 -12.86 1.15 12.59
C THR A 455 -13.49 2.09 13.62
N GLY A 456 -13.79 1.59 14.83
CA GLY A 456 -14.34 2.40 15.93
C GLY A 456 -13.38 3.48 16.38
N VAL A 457 -12.11 3.12 16.56
CA VAL A 457 -11.04 4.05 16.97
C VAL A 457 -10.80 5.11 15.91
N LEU A 458 -10.77 4.73 14.63
CA LEU A 458 -10.64 5.69 13.52
C LEU A 458 -11.77 6.70 13.51
N ARG A 459 -13.01 6.25 13.68
CA ARG A 459 -14.16 7.14 13.75
C ARG A 459 -14.04 8.12 14.92
N ASP A 460 -13.61 7.63 16.09
CA ASP A 460 -13.43 8.50 17.25
C ASP A 460 -12.31 9.52 17.03
N ARG A 461 -11.18 9.12 16.44
CA ARG A 461 -10.08 10.02 16.06
C ARG A 461 -10.54 11.11 15.10
N ARG A 462 -11.36 10.75 14.09
CA ARG A 462 -11.94 11.70 13.14
C ARG A 462 -12.84 12.71 13.84
N VAL A 463 -13.77 12.23 14.69
CA VAL A 463 -14.65 13.13 15.46
C VAL A 463 -13.84 14.06 16.36
N LEU A 464 -12.80 13.55 17.03
CA LEU A 464 -11.93 14.36 17.87
C LEU A 464 -11.15 15.42 17.06
N ALA A 465 -10.68 15.07 15.88
CA ALA A 465 -9.93 15.99 15.01
C ALA A 465 -10.83 17.08 14.39
N ASP A 466 -12.02 16.72 13.91
CA ASP A 466 -12.90 17.61 13.18
C ASP A 466 -13.74 18.50 14.11
N GLU A 467 -14.19 17.95 15.22
CA GLU A 467 -15.23 18.54 16.07
C GLU A 467 -14.76 18.81 17.50
N GLY A 468 -13.67 18.18 17.95
CA GLY A 468 -13.16 18.30 19.31
C GLY A 468 -13.93 17.48 20.34
N VAL A 469 -13.68 17.79 21.63
CA VAL A 469 -14.28 17.08 22.76
C VAL A 469 -14.87 18.03 23.79
N VAL A 470 -16.00 17.62 24.36
CA VAL A 470 -16.68 18.26 25.51
C VAL A 470 -16.81 17.24 26.62
N VAL A 471 -16.10 17.48 27.71
CA VAL A 471 -16.16 16.64 28.94
C VAL A 471 -17.13 17.32 29.90
N VAL A 472 -18.11 16.57 30.40
CA VAL A 472 -19.10 17.05 31.37
C VAL A 472 -18.92 16.25 32.67
N ILE A 473 -18.48 16.92 33.72
CA ILE A 473 -18.16 16.32 35.01
C ILE A 473 -19.27 16.62 36.02
N VAL A 474 -19.83 15.60 36.62
CA VAL A 474 -20.83 15.72 37.69
C VAL A 474 -20.53 14.75 38.81
N ALA A 475 -20.75 15.17 40.08
CA ALA A 475 -20.78 14.28 41.23
C ALA A 475 -22.21 14.20 41.79
N VAL A 476 -22.69 12.99 42.03
CA VAL A 476 -24.06 12.73 42.45
C VAL A 476 -24.07 11.74 43.65
N ASN A 477 -25.03 11.93 44.52
CA ASN A 477 -25.40 10.90 45.49
C ASN A 477 -26.59 10.09 44.94
N VAL A 478 -26.34 8.83 44.62
CA VAL A 478 -27.37 7.96 43.99
C VAL A 478 -28.45 7.52 44.98
N GLU A 479 -28.15 7.53 46.29
CA GLU A 479 -29.11 7.18 47.36
C GLU A 479 -30.09 8.31 47.61
N THR A 480 -29.60 9.55 47.69
CA THR A 480 -30.44 10.72 47.95
C THR A 480 -31.02 11.34 46.67
N GLY A 481 -30.46 11.03 45.51
CA GLY A 481 -30.86 11.65 44.25
C GLY A 481 -30.44 13.12 44.18
N GLU A 482 -29.34 13.48 44.82
CA GLU A 482 -28.83 14.87 44.81
C GLU A 482 -27.54 15.01 44.00
N MET A 483 -27.43 16.13 43.29
CA MET A 483 -26.18 16.52 42.66
C MET A 483 -25.31 17.28 43.69
N ILE A 484 -24.13 16.73 43.98
CA ILE A 484 -23.19 17.28 44.96
C ILE A 484 -22.28 18.33 44.33
N LEU A 485 -21.81 18.08 43.08
CA LEU A 485 -20.89 18.96 42.39
C LEU A 485 -21.20 19.00 40.86
N GLY A 486 -20.98 20.16 40.27
CA GLY A 486 -21.08 20.36 38.80
C GLY A 486 -22.46 20.79 38.32
N PRO A 487 -22.80 20.61 37.03
CA PRO A 487 -21.90 20.14 35.97
C PRO A 487 -20.76 21.14 35.70
N GLU A 488 -19.54 20.61 35.64
CA GLU A 488 -18.38 21.34 35.13
C GLU A 488 -18.13 20.90 33.69
N ILE A 489 -17.90 21.86 32.77
CA ILE A 489 -17.72 21.55 31.34
C ILE A 489 -16.32 21.97 30.92
N ILE A 490 -15.55 21.01 30.44
CA ILE A 490 -14.20 21.20 29.90
C ILE A 490 -14.24 20.90 28.40
N THR A 491 -13.63 21.78 27.60
CA THR A 491 -13.59 21.61 26.15
C THR A 491 -12.17 21.62 25.62
N ARG A 492 -11.92 20.85 24.55
CA ARG A 492 -10.69 20.91 23.77
C ARG A 492 -11.02 20.73 22.29
N GLY A 493 -10.42 21.61 21.47
CA GLY A 493 -10.55 21.54 20.00
C GLY A 493 -11.94 21.89 19.45
N TRP A 494 -12.92 22.24 20.28
CA TRP A 494 -14.28 22.57 19.85
C TRP A 494 -14.49 24.09 19.72
N ILE A 495 -14.24 24.85 20.77
CA ILE A 495 -14.46 26.29 20.83
C ILE A 495 -13.40 26.94 21.73
N HIS A 496 -13.06 28.20 21.44
CA HIS A 496 -12.14 28.95 22.30
C HIS A 496 -12.83 29.31 23.60
N ALA A 497 -12.36 28.77 24.73
CA ALA A 497 -13.04 28.81 26.01
C ALA A 497 -13.41 30.25 26.52
N PRO A 498 -12.54 31.28 26.39
CA PRO A 498 -12.88 32.64 26.83
C PRO A 498 -14.08 33.25 26.09
N GLU A 499 -14.35 32.84 24.86
CA GLU A 499 -15.47 33.34 24.04
C GLU A 499 -16.75 32.54 24.24
N ALA A 500 -16.69 31.47 25.03
CA ALA A 500 -17.75 30.50 25.20
C ALA A 500 -18.33 30.38 26.59
N GLU A 501 -17.90 31.21 27.57
CA GLU A 501 -18.32 31.11 28.97
C GLU A 501 -19.86 31.09 29.09
N ASP A 502 -20.57 32.01 28.50
CA ASP A 502 -22.03 32.06 28.53
C ASP A 502 -22.67 30.79 27.94
N LEU A 503 -22.07 30.25 26.87
CA LEU A 503 -22.55 29.02 26.21
C LEU A 503 -22.34 27.79 27.08
N LEU A 504 -21.19 27.70 27.74
CA LEU A 504 -20.86 26.60 28.65
C LEU A 504 -21.74 26.63 29.88
N ASP A 505 -22.01 27.83 30.45
CA ASP A 505 -22.90 28.02 31.59
C ASP A 505 -24.35 27.65 31.24
N GLU A 506 -24.86 28.04 30.08
CA GLU A 506 -26.18 27.61 29.60
C GLU A 506 -26.25 26.08 29.42
N CYS A 507 -25.20 25.46 28.87
CA CYS A 507 -25.11 24.01 28.73
C CYS A 507 -25.12 23.33 30.11
N ALA A 508 -24.30 23.80 31.05
CA ALA A 508 -24.23 23.27 32.42
C ALA A 508 -25.60 23.37 33.12
N LYS A 509 -26.28 24.51 32.97
CA LYS A 509 -27.62 24.70 33.52
C LYS A 509 -28.61 23.66 32.97
N ARG A 510 -28.64 23.44 31.66
CA ARG A 510 -29.55 22.46 31.02
C ARG A 510 -29.24 21.03 31.43
N VAL A 511 -27.96 20.69 31.56
CA VAL A 511 -27.54 19.36 32.07
C VAL A 511 -28.01 19.17 33.50
N ARG A 512 -27.84 20.18 34.37
CA ARG A 512 -28.30 20.16 35.75
C ARG A 512 -29.81 19.93 35.85
N GLU A 513 -30.60 20.69 35.06
CA GLU A 513 -32.06 20.53 35.00
C GLU A 513 -32.46 19.12 34.55
N SER A 514 -31.78 18.58 33.53
CA SER A 514 -32.09 17.23 33.01
C SER A 514 -31.75 16.12 34.01
N ILE A 515 -30.69 16.27 34.82
CA ILE A 515 -30.35 15.32 35.88
C ILE A 515 -31.37 15.40 37.02
N ALA A 516 -31.77 16.63 37.42
CA ALA A 516 -32.80 16.81 38.45
C ALA A 516 -34.16 16.21 38.03
N ASP A 517 -34.52 16.32 36.75
CA ASP A 517 -35.69 15.66 36.20
C ASP A 517 -35.59 14.14 36.23
N LEU A 518 -34.42 13.59 35.93
CA LEU A 518 -34.16 12.15 36.01
C LEU A 518 -34.35 11.62 37.42
N PHE A 519 -33.80 12.31 38.41
CA PHE A 519 -33.95 11.95 39.83
C PHE A 519 -35.39 12.03 40.33
N ARG A 520 -36.15 13.08 39.92
CA ARG A 520 -37.59 13.18 40.21
C ARG A 520 -38.38 12.01 39.67
N ASN A 521 -37.94 11.41 38.60
CA ASN A 521 -38.58 10.23 37.98
C ASN A 521 -38.08 8.89 38.55
N GLY A 522 -37.25 8.92 39.61
CA GLY A 522 -36.80 7.75 40.35
C GLY A 522 -35.66 6.94 39.70
N ALA A 523 -35.02 7.49 38.68
CA ALA A 523 -33.88 6.83 38.04
C ALA A 523 -32.57 7.47 38.56
N THR A 524 -31.78 6.71 39.34
CA THR A 524 -30.57 7.19 40.01
C THR A 524 -29.33 6.45 39.58
N ASP A 525 -29.43 5.48 38.65
CA ASP A 525 -28.28 4.70 38.21
C ASP A 525 -27.33 5.54 37.30
N ILE A 526 -26.02 5.30 37.47
CA ILE A 526 -24.96 6.05 36.81
C ILE A 526 -25.06 5.97 35.28
N GLU A 527 -25.43 4.83 34.71
CA GLU A 527 -25.54 4.67 33.26
C GLU A 527 -26.65 5.55 32.64
N ASN A 528 -27.78 5.65 33.32
CA ASN A 528 -28.86 6.53 32.90
C ASN A 528 -28.46 7.99 33.02
N ILE A 529 -27.75 8.37 34.08
CA ILE A 529 -27.22 9.73 34.26
C ILE A 529 -26.25 10.06 33.12
N GLN A 530 -25.28 9.20 32.83
CA GLN A 530 -24.34 9.38 31.72
C GLN A 530 -25.06 9.54 30.38
N ARG A 531 -26.10 8.74 30.13
CA ARG A 531 -26.90 8.81 28.90
C ARG A 531 -27.65 10.14 28.77
N VAL A 532 -28.24 10.60 29.88
CA VAL A 532 -28.94 11.89 29.92
C VAL A 532 -27.97 13.05 29.71
N VAL A 533 -26.85 13.07 30.39
CA VAL A 533 -25.79 14.09 30.23
C VAL A 533 -25.34 14.14 28.78
N ARG A 534 -24.96 13.00 28.21
CA ARG A 534 -24.50 12.91 26.80
C ARG A 534 -25.55 13.46 25.83
N ARG A 535 -26.81 13.03 26.01
CA ARG A 535 -27.90 13.46 25.12
C ARG A 535 -28.20 14.95 25.26
N THR A 536 -28.25 15.49 26.48
CA THR A 536 -28.60 16.88 26.74
C THR A 536 -27.49 17.83 26.26
N ALA A 537 -26.24 17.56 26.65
CA ALA A 537 -25.11 18.36 26.21
C ALA A 537 -24.93 18.27 24.68
N GLY A 538 -24.99 17.07 24.12
CA GLY A 538 -24.82 16.88 22.67
C GLY A 538 -25.90 17.58 21.84
N ARG A 539 -27.18 17.51 22.27
CA ARG A 539 -28.27 18.24 21.60
C ARG A 539 -28.05 19.76 21.71
N PHE A 540 -27.76 20.25 22.92
CA PHE A 540 -27.53 21.67 23.14
C PHE A 540 -26.40 22.22 22.28
N VAL A 541 -25.25 21.56 22.28
CA VAL A 541 -24.08 21.94 21.49
C VAL A 541 -24.41 21.95 19.99
N SER A 542 -25.05 20.87 19.51
CA SER A 542 -25.44 20.76 18.09
C SER A 542 -26.43 21.86 17.67
N ASP A 543 -27.41 22.18 18.49
CA ASP A 543 -28.42 23.19 18.19
C ASP A 543 -27.81 24.59 18.11
N LYS A 544 -26.89 24.92 19.03
CA LYS A 544 -26.27 26.24 19.14
C LYS A 544 -25.14 26.48 18.14
N THR A 545 -24.33 25.45 17.87
CA THR A 545 -23.08 25.63 17.10
C THR A 545 -23.09 24.91 15.75
N LYS A 546 -24.05 24.04 15.50
CA LYS A 546 -24.10 23.12 14.33
C LYS A 546 -22.90 22.17 14.28
N ARG A 547 -22.15 22.05 15.38
CA ARG A 547 -21.04 21.13 15.57
C ARG A 547 -21.46 19.94 16.42
N ARG A 548 -20.74 18.83 16.30
CA ARG A 548 -21.04 17.56 17.00
C ARG A 548 -19.80 16.98 17.69
N PRO A 549 -19.19 17.72 18.63
CA PRO A 549 -18.01 17.22 19.33
C PRO A 549 -18.32 15.93 20.10
N MET A 550 -17.28 15.20 20.43
CA MET A 550 -17.39 14.02 21.28
C MET A 550 -17.82 14.45 22.70
N ILE A 551 -18.95 13.98 23.15
CA ILE A 551 -19.42 14.25 24.51
C ILE A 551 -19.01 13.12 25.44
N VAL A 552 -18.18 13.44 26.44
CA VAL A 552 -17.68 12.51 27.44
C VAL A 552 -18.29 12.82 28.81
N PRO A 553 -19.35 12.13 29.24
CA PRO A 553 -19.91 12.29 30.57
C PRO A 553 -19.02 11.57 31.62
N VAL A 554 -18.57 12.31 32.61
CA VAL A 554 -17.85 11.79 33.78
C VAL A 554 -18.79 11.94 34.98
N VAL A 555 -19.40 10.85 35.40
CA VAL A 555 -20.32 10.81 36.55
C VAL A 555 -19.63 10.08 37.69
N MET A 556 -19.46 10.77 38.78
CA MET A 556 -18.86 10.25 40.02
C MET A 556 -19.94 10.08 41.07
N GLU A 557 -19.94 8.94 41.75
CA GLU A 557 -20.73 8.71 42.96
C GLU A 557 -19.99 9.26 44.16
N ALA A 558 -20.66 10.07 44.99
CA ALA A 558 -20.06 10.73 46.14
C ALA A 558 -20.98 10.67 47.38
#